data_691a42895a0a35a73a4356a50e392bb1
#
_entry.id   691a42895a0a35a73a4356a50e392bb1
#
_cell.length_a   1.000
_cell.length_b   1.000
_cell.length_c   1.000
_cell.angle_alpha   90.00
_cell.angle_beta   90.00
_cell.angle_gamma   90.00
#
_symmetry.space_group_name_H-M   'P 1'
#
loop_
_entity.id
_entity.type
_entity.pdbx_description
1 polymer ?
#
loop_
_entity_poly.entity_id
_entity_poly.type
_entity_poly.pdbx_seq_one_letter_code
_entity_poly.pdbx_strand_id
1 'polypeptide(L)'
;MEKRYTKDRLRRSMMFVPGNNPGMISDARIYGADSIMFDLEDSVAYTEKDTARFLVHNALRTLDFGKKEIVVRINDLASGLGIEDLEAIIPAGVHVVRLPKTDSAQDVIDCEKEIARIEAA
;
A
#
# COMPACT_ATOMS: atom_id res chain seq x y z
N MET A 1 7.38 -3.94 15.75
CA MET A 1 6.81 -2.74 15.12
C MET A 1 5.62 -2.25 15.92
N GLU A 2 5.60 -0.98 16.24
CA GLU A 2 4.49 -0.39 16.95
C GLU A 2 3.23 -0.34 16.08
N LYS A 3 2.08 -0.72 16.66
CA LYS A 3 0.81 -0.61 15.95
C LYS A 3 0.40 0.85 15.86
N ARG A 4 0.27 1.37 14.64
CA ARG A 4 -0.10 2.76 14.38
C ARG A 4 -1.59 2.96 14.12
N TYR A 5 -2.38 1.90 14.21
CA TYR A 5 -3.82 1.98 14.00
C TYR A 5 -4.55 1.17 15.06
N THR A 6 -5.76 1.60 15.37
CA THR A 6 -6.67 0.95 16.31
C THR A 6 -8.07 0.91 15.71
N LYS A 7 -8.98 0.20 16.39
CA LYS A 7 -10.40 0.18 15.98
C LYS A 7 -11.03 1.57 16.02
N ASP A 8 -10.51 2.44 16.85
CA ASP A 8 -11.07 3.78 17.06
C ASP A 8 -10.49 4.82 16.09
N ARG A 9 -9.59 4.41 15.19
CA ARG A 9 -9.02 5.31 14.20
C ARG A 9 -10.12 5.86 13.31
N LEU A 10 -10.12 7.18 13.11
CA LEU A 10 -11.03 7.82 12.19
C LEU A 10 -10.61 7.56 10.74
N ARG A 11 -11.57 7.19 9.91
CA ARG A 11 -11.38 6.98 8.47
C ARG A 11 -12.51 7.65 7.70
N ARG A 12 -12.64 8.97 7.90
CA ARG A 12 -13.70 9.78 7.27
C ARG A 12 -13.46 10.01 5.79
N SER A 13 -12.19 10.02 5.39
CA SER A 13 -11.81 10.22 4.01
C SER A 13 -10.55 9.43 3.68
N MET A 14 -10.46 8.97 2.44
CA MET A 14 -9.29 8.29 1.90
C MET A 14 -8.91 8.94 0.58
N MET A 15 -7.68 9.43 0.49
CA MET A 15 -7.17 10.05 -0.72
C MET A 15 -6.36 9.05 -1.52
N PHE A 16 -6.74 8.86 -2.79
CA PHE A 16 -6.01 7.98 -3.70
C PHE A 16 -4.85 8.74 -4.35
N VAL A 17 -3.69 8.12 -4.38
CA VAL A 17 -2.48 8.68 -4.98
C VAL A 17 -1.84 7.64 -5.89
N PRO A 18 -1.67 7.92 -7.19
CA PRO A 18 -0.95 6.99 -8.06
C PRO A 18 0.48 6.80 -7.58
N GLY A 19 0.91 5.54 -7.48
CA GLY A 19 2.23 5.20 -6.96
C GLY A 19 3.40 5.64 -7.83
N ASN A 20 3.13 5.99 -9.08
CA ASN A 20 4.17 6.44 -10.01
C ASN A 20 4.28 7.97 -10.13
N ASN A 21 3.63 8.71 -9.24
CA ASN A 21 3.68 10.19 -9.27
C ASN A 21 4.38 10.72 -8.02
N PRO A 22 5.69 11.00 -8.09
CA PRO A 22 6.43 11.42 -6.90
C PRO A 22 5.97 12.75 -6.31
N GLY A 23 5.51 13.68 -7.14
CA GLY A 23 4.96 14.95 -6.66
C GLY A 23 3.70 14.76 -5.82
N MET A 24 2.77 13.96 -6.30
CA MET A 24 1.54 13.66 -5.54
C MET A 24 1.83 12.88 -4.27
N ILE A 25 2.79 11.95 -4.31
CA ILE A 25 3.20 11.19 -3.12
C ILE A 25 3.73 12.15 -2.05
N SER A 26 4.61 13.06 -2.42
CA SER A 26 5.20 14.02 -1.50
C SER A 26 4.14 14.97 -0.93
N ASP A 27 3.23 15.45 -1.77
CA ASP A 27 2.20 16.41 -1.36
C ASP A 27 1.10 15.77 -0.52
N ALA A 28 0.94 14.45 -0.58
CA ALA A 28 -0.10 13.75 0.17
C ALA A 28 -0.02 14.01 1.68
N ARG A 29 1.15 14.38 2.19
CA ARG A 29 1.37 14.65 3.62
C ARG A 29 0.62 15.89 4.12
N ILE A 30 0.36 16.85 3.24
CA ILE A 30 -0.19 18.15 3.63
C ILE A 30 -1.71 18.22 3.52
N TYR A 31 -2.35 17.25 2.90
CA TYR A 31 -3.81 17.23 2.77
C TYR A 31 -4.46 16.64 4.02
N GLY A 32 -5.72 17.02 4.25
CA GLY A 32 -6.44 16.67 5.47
C GLY A 32 -7.09 15.29 5.51
N ALA A 33 -6.76 14.40 4.59
CA ALA A 33 -7.32 13.05 4.58
C ALA A 33 -6.86 12.23 5.79
N ASP A 34 -7.76 11.42 6.34
CA ASP A 34 -7.41 10.50 7.44
C ASP A 34 -6.56 9.34 6.96
N SER A 35 -6.79 8.89 5.73
CA SER A 35 -6.04 7.79 5.11
C SER A 35 -5.53 8.22 3.74
N ILE A 36 -4.35 7.72 3.39
CA ILE A 36 -3.79 7.88 2.05
C ILE A 36 -3.65 6.48 1.46
N MET A 37 -4.15 6.28 0.25
CA MET A 37 -3.96 5.02 -0.47
C MET A 37 -3.05 5.24 -1.67
N PHE A 38 -1.86 4.69 -1.59
CA PHE A 38 -0.96 4.62 -2.74
C PHE A 38 -1.38 3.45 -3.63
N ASP A 39 -1.60 3.73 -4.89
CA ASP A 39 -2.07 2.74 -5.83
C ASP A 39 -0.93 2.19 -6.70
N LEU A 40 -0.79 0.88 -6.70
CA LEU A 40 0.14 0.17 -7.57
C LEU A 40 -0.60 -0.57 -8.70
N GLU A 41 -1.92 -0.51 -8.71
CA GLU A 41 -2.77 -1.33 -9.58
C GLU A 41 -3.36 -0.51 -10.74
N ASP A 42 -4.63 -0.12 -10.69
CA ASP A 42 -5.35 0.44 -11.84
C ASP A 42 -4.81 1.78 -12.35
N SER A 43 -4.38 2.67 -11.46
CA SER A 43 -3.91 3.99 -11.87
C SER A 43 -2.49 3.99 -12.44
N VAL A 44 -1.82 2.84 -12.41
CA VAL A 44 -0.44 2.70 -12.86
C VAL A 44 -0.38 1.83 -14.10
N ALA A 45 0.12 2.38 -15.21
CA ALA A 45 0.30 1.62 -16.44
C ALA A 45 1.26 0.44 -16.23
N TYR A 46 1.06 -0.63 -16.97
CA TYR A 46 1.87 -1.85 -16.82
C TYR A 46 3.38 -1.56 -16.91
N THR A 47 3.78 -0.69 -17.83
CA THR A 47 5.19 -0.31 -18.01
C THR A 47 5.77 0.50 -16.86
N GLU A 48 4.91 1.04 -15.98
CA GLU A 48 5.32 1.86 -14.83
C GLU A 48 5.23 1.10 -13.50
N LYS A 49 4.86 -0.18 -13.51
CA LYS A 49 4.64 -0.95 -12.28
C LYS A 49 5.88 -1.01 -11.40
N ASP A 50 7.05 -1.26 -11.97
CA ASP A 50 8.30 -1.31 -11.22
C ASP A 50 8.67 0.05 -10.63
N THR A 51 8.50 1.10 -11.40
CA THR A 51 8.76 2.47 -10.93
C THR A 51 7.87 2.84 -9.77
N ALA A 52 6.57 2.54 -9.87
CA ALA A 52 5.62 2.82 -8.80
C ALA A 52 5.97 2.07 -7.52
N ARG A 53 6.28 0.79 -7.64
CA ARG A 53 6.70 -0.03 -6.48
C ARG A 53 7.91 0.57 -5.78
N PHE A 54 8.91 0.96 -6.55
CA PHE A 54 10.13 1.57 -6.02
C PHE A 54 9.83 2.90 -5.31
N LEU A 55 9.03 3.76 -5.93
CA LEU A 55 8.69 5.07 -5.36
C LEU A 55 7.89 4.93 -4.06
N VAL A 56 6.91 4.04 -4.03
CA VAL A 56 6.09 3.82 -2.83
C VAL A 56 6.94 3.19 -1.72
N HIS A 57 7.78 2.22 -2.03
CA HIS A 57 8.69 1.63 -1.06
C HIS A 57 9.56 2.70 -0.39
N ASN A 58 10.16 3.56 -1.18
CA ASN A 58 11.02 4.62 -0.64
C ASN A 58 10.23 5.65 0.15
N ALA A 59 9.04 6.02 -0.32
CA ALA A 59 8.19 6.96 0.40
C ALA A 59 7.79 6.45 1.78
N LEU A 60 7.44 5.16 1.88
CA LEU A 60 7.09 4.55 3.16
C LEU A 60 8.26 4.59 4.16
N ARG A 61 9.46 4.48 3.67
CA ARG A 61 10.65 4.47 4.51
C ARG A 61 11.17 5.84 4.88
N THR A 62 10.96 6.84 4.04
CA THR A 62 11.66 8.12 4.17
C THR A 62 10.75 9.30 4.49
N LEU A 63 9.46 9.26 4.14
CA LEU A 63 8.54 10.35 4.37
C LEU A 63 7.75 10.15 5.66
N ASP A 64 7.52 11.25 6.37
CA ASP A 64 6.70 11.26 7.57
C ASP A 64 5.28 11.69 7.20
N PHE A 65 4.33 10.77 7.29
CA PHE A 65 2.92 11.01 7.03
C PHE A 65 2.13 11.35 8.31
N GLY A 66 2.81 11.49 9.43
CA GLY A 66 2.18 11.83 10.70
C GLY A 66 1.25 10.72 11.17
N LYS A 67 0.02 11.10 11.55
CA LYS A 67 -0.99 10.18 12.08
C LYS A 67 -1.86 9.55 11.01
N LYS A 68 -1.64 9.86 9.74
CA LYS A 68 -2.44 9.31 8.65
C LYS A 68 -2.22 7.81 8.53
N GLU A 69 -3.30 7.08 8.25
CA GLU A 69 -3.19 5.67 7.92
C GLU A 69 -2.70 5.53 6.48
N ILE A 70 -1.68 4.72 6.29
CA ILE A 70 -1.11 4.48 4.97
C ILE A 70 -1.57 3.13 4.45
N VAL A 71 -2.29 3.16 3.34
CA VAL A 71 -2.83 1.99 2.65
C VAL A 71 -2.12 1.88 1.31
N VAL A 72 -1.78 0.68 0.90
CA VAL A 72 -1.26 0.42 -0.45
C VAL A 72 -2.17 -0.60 -1.14
N ARG A 73 -2.69 -0.22 -2.30
CA ARG A 73 -3.41 -1.18 -3.15
C ARG A 73 -2.41 -1.86 -4.07
N ILE A 74 -2.25 -3.16 -3.87
CA ILE A 74 -1.32 -3.97 -4.64
C ILE A 74 -1.97 -4.48 -5.92
N ASN A 75 -1.17 -5.03 -6.83
CA ASN A 75 -1.67 -5.80 -7.96
C ASN A 75 -2.18 -7.15 -7.45
N ASP A 76 -3.01 -7.84 -8.23
CA ASP A 76 -3.51 -9.13 -7.78
C ASP A 76 -2.37 -10.18 -7.69
N LEU A 77 -2.57 -11.18 -6.84
CA LEU A 77 -1.53 -12.19 -6.63
C LEU A 77 -1.36 -13.10 -7.86
N ALA A 78 -2.46 -13.35 -8.59
CA ALA A 78 -2.44 -14.22 -9.76
C ALA A 78 -1.58 -13.66 -10.90
N SER A 79 -1.39 -12.35 -10.94
CA SER A 79 -0.53 -11.71 -11.97
C SER A 79 0.97 -11.92 -11.70
N GLY A 80 1.33 -12.35 -10.50
CA GLY A 80 2.73 -12.39 -10.05
C GLY A 80 3.25 -11.05 -9.53
N LEU A 81 2.65 -9.94 -9.94
CA LEU A 81 3.06 -8.60 -9.49
C LEU A 81 2.70 -8.33 -8.03
N GLY A 82 1.58 -8.89 -7.57
CA GLY A 82 1.12 -8.67 -6.20
C GLY A 82 2.09 -9.18 -5.15
N ILE A 83 2.72 -10.32 -5.39
CA ILE A 83 3.72 -10.87 -4.47
C ILE A 83 4.94 -9.96 -4.39
N GLU A 84 5.41 -9.47 -5.53
CA GLU A 84 6.53 -8.54 -5.57
C GLU A 84 6.18 -7.22 -4.88
N ASP A 85 4.95 -6.75 -5.05
CA ASP A 85 4.47 -5.56 -4.35
C ASP A 85 4.53 -5.76 -2.84
N LEU A 86 4.03 -6.89 -2.33
CA LEU A 86 4.06 -7.20 -0.91
C LEU A 86 5.49 -7.26 -0.38
N GLU A 87 6.40 -7.88 -1.12
CA GLU A 87 7.80 -7.96 -0.73
C GLU A 87 8.46 -6.58 -0.60
N ALA A 88 7.99 -5.61 -1.36
CA ALA A 88 8.48 -4.23 -1.29
C ALA A 88 7.86 -3.43 -0.15
N ILE A 89 6.55 -3.53 0.07
CA ILE A 89 5.85 -2.64 1.00
C ILE A 89 5.77 -3.15 2.43
N ILE A 90 5.73 -4.45 2.65
CA ILE A 90 5.65 -4.99 4.02
C ILE A 90 6.88 -4.61 4.84
N PRO A 91 8.11 -4.85 4.36
CA PRO A 91 9.29 -4.42 5.13
C PRO A 91 9.40 -2.90 5.28
N ALA A 92 8.77 -2.15 4.37
CA ALA A 92 8.81 -0.70 4.40
C ALA A 92 7.85 -0.07 5.43
N GLY A 93 6.96 -0.86 6.03
CA GLY A 93 6.12 -0.40 7.13
C GLY A 93 4.74 0.06 6.75
N VAL A 94 4.14 -0.49 5.70
CA VAL A 94 2.76 -0.18 5.34
C VAL A 94 1.81 -0.57 6.48
N HIS A 95 0.75 0.22 6.69
CA HIS A 95 -0.22 -0.07 7.75
C HIS A 95 -1.29 -1.05 7.27
N VAL A 96 -1.79 -0.87 6.05
CA VAL A 96 -2.90 -1.66 5.50
C VAL A 96 -2.59 -2.00 4.05
N VAL A 97 -2.84 -3.25 3.68
CA VAL A 97 -2.77 -3.70 2.29
C VAL A 97 -4.18 -3.83 1.75
N ARG A 98 -4.45 -3.19 0.61
CA ARG A 98 -5.72 -3.34 -0.08
C ARG A 98 -5.56 -4.31 -1.25
N LEU A 99 -6.33 -5.39 -1.21
CA LEU A 99 -6.32 -6.40 -2.25
C LEU A 99 -7.30 -5.98 -3.37
N PRO A 100 -6.87 -5.91 -4.64
CA PRO A 100 -7.76 -5.55 -5.72
C PRO A 100 -8.59 -6.74 -6.19
N LYS A 101 -9.74 -6.47 -6.78
CA LYS A 101 -10.54 -7.47 -7.50
C LYS A 101 -10.73 -8.78 -6.73
N THR A 102 -11.06 -8.66 -5.45
CA THR A 102 -11.27 -9.82 -4.57
C THR A 102 -12.60 -10.49 -4.91
N ASP A 103 -12.54 -11.75 -5.31
CA ASP A 103 -13.72 -12.53 -5.72
C ASP A 103 -14.17 -13.51 -4.65
N SER A 104 -13.29 -13.93 -3.75
CA SER A 104 -13.59 -14.96 -2.77
C SER A 104 -12.80 -14.79 -1.48
N ALA A 105 -13.22 -15.49 -0.43
CA ALA A 105 -12.47 -15.55 0.83
C ALA A 105 -11.08 -16.15 0.62
N GLN A 106 -10.91 -17.04 -0.34
CA GLN A 106 -9.61 -17.65 -0.61
C GLN A 106 -8.58 -16.63 -1.05
N ASP A 107 -8.98 -15.59 -1.81
CA ASP A 107 -8.08 -14.53 -2.22
C ASP A 107 -7.48 -13.80 -1.01
N VAL A 108 -8.31 -13.54 0.00
CA VAL A 108 -7.87 -12.90 1.24
C VAL A 108 -6.93 -13.83 2.03
N ILE A 109 -7.27 -15.11 2.12
CA ILE A 109 -6.44 -16.10 2.81
C ILE A 109 -5.08 -16.22 2.17
N ASP A 110 -5.02 -16.27 0.85
CA ASP A 110 -3.76 -16.37 0.11
C ASP A 110 -2.89 -15.13 0.35
N CYS A 111 -3.50 -13.95 0.34
CA CYS A 111 -2.79 -12.70 0.62
C CYS A 111 -2.23 -12.69 2.05
N GLU A 112 -3.03 -13.11 3.03
CA GLU A 112 -2.60 -13.19 4.42
C GLU A 112 -1.40 -14.13 4.60
N LYS A 113 -1.41 -15.27 3.92
CA LYS A 113 -0.29 -16.22 3.96
C LYS A 113 1.00 -15.59 3.41
N GLU A 114 0.91 -14.86 2.32
CA GLU A 114 2.07 -14.19 1.75
C GLU A 114 2.61 -13.09 2.66
N ILE A 115 1.72 -12.32 3.28
CA ILE A 115 2.12 -11.31 4.25
C ILE A 115 2.84 -11.96 5.44
N ALA A 116 2.29 -13.03 5.98
CA ALA A 116 2.89 -13.75 7.11
C ALA A 116 4.27 -14.32 6.75
N ARG A 117 4.40 -14.85 5.52
CA ARG A 117 5.69 -15.36 5.04
C ARG A 117 6.75 -14.26 5.01
N ILE A 118 6.40 -13.09 4.50
CA ILE A 118 7.32 -11.96 4.38
C ILE A 118 7.68 -11.41 5.77
N GLU A 119 6.71 -11.31 6.66
CA GLU A 119 6.95 -10.82 8.01
C GLU A 119 7.86 -11.73 8.83
N ALA A 120 7.84 -13.03 8.55
CA ALA A 120 8.67 -14.02 9.23
C ALA A 120 10.11 -14.05 8.74
N ALA A 121 10.38 -13.45 7.60
CA ALA A 121 11.71 -13.46 6.99
C ALA A 121 12.67 -12.45 7.62
#